data_2284d599b5b518a6b6811913621fec62
#
_entry.id   2284d599b5b518a6b6811913621fec62
#
_cell.length_a   1.000
_cell.length_b   1.000
_cell.length_c   1.000
_cell.angle_alpha   90.00
_cell.angle_beta   90.00
_cell.angle_gamma   90.00
#
_symmetry.space_group_name_H-M   'P 1'
#
loop_
_entity.id
_entity.type
_entity.pdbx_description
1 polymer ?
#
loop_
_entity_poly.entity_id
_entity_poly.type
_entity_poly.pdbx_seq_one_letter_code
_entity_poly.pdbx_strand_id
1 'polypeptide(L)'
;MARGIRFAGLVARLVAALIILRAVVVAQGDVQPINNLPNPYQTVERYFKMPEGRTWGSTSAVEIDKDGRSIWVAERCGANSCRDSSLPTVLEFDPSGALVKSFGGGMLIFPHGIFVDRDGNIWVTDGQDNAPQPASAAGGAVPVAAGTLLGPRPGATKGHQVFKFSPDGKLLMTLGKPGGAAEPDYFYQPNDVLVAPGGDIFVSEGHGGANSRILHFSKDGKLIKSWGKKGTGRGEFDQPHALAMDSKGRLFIGDRGNNRIQIFKPDGTFLDEWKQFSRPSGIYIDKQDNIYVADSESESVSRNHDGWKRGIRIGSAKDGSVKAFIPDPVEKATGTSAAEGVAADRQGNIYGAEVGPRTVKKYTKK
;
A
#
# COMPACT_ATOMS: atom_id res chain seq x y z
N MET A 1 -68.60 -14.87 70.34
CA MET A 1 -68.28 -16.00 69.45
C MET A 1 -67.89 -15.44 68.11
N ALA A 2 -66.64 -15.40 67.80
CA ALA A 2 -66.17 -15.14 66.45
C ALA A 2 -64.69 -15.69 66.30
N ARG A 3 -64.57 -16.67 65.50
CA ARG A 3 -63.26 -17.35 65.23
C ARG A 3 -62.41 -16.51 64.30
N GLY A 4 -61.19 -16.17 64.71
CA GLY A 4 -60.18 -15.53 63.89
C GLY A 4 -59.46 -16.54 63.00
N ILE A 5 -59.40 -16.25 61.73
CA ILE A 5 -58.60 -16.98 60.73
C ILE A 5 -57.26 -16.32 60.63
N ARG A 6 -56.17 -17.08 60.92
CA ARG A 6 -54.77 -16.61 60.70
C ARG A 6 -54.34 -16.92 59.25
N PHE A 7 -54.03 -15.90 58.50
CA PHE A 7 -53.30 -16.03 57.20
C PHE A 7 -51.81 -16.02 57.43
N ALA A 8 -51.17 -17.12 57.11
CA ALA A 8 -49.69 -17.20 57.05
C ALA A 8 -49.22 -16.68 55.72
N GLY A 9 -48.52 -15.56 55.76
CA GLY A 9 -47.91 -15.01 54.58
C GLY A 9 -46.56 -15.71 54.23
N LEU A 10 -46.48 -16.33 53.08
CA LEU A 10 -45.30 -16.96 52.52
C LEU A 10 -44.46 -15.87 51.86
N VAL A 11 -43.34 -15.48 52.49
CA VAL A 11 -42.38 -14.55 51.89
C VAL A 11 -41.45 -15.36 50.97
N ALA A 12 -41.68 -15.31 49.68
CA ALA A 12 -40.78 -15.84 48.69
C ALA A 12 -39.59 -14.88 48.53
N ARG A 13 -38.39 -15.29 48.94
CA ARG A 13 -37.14 -14.58 48.69
C ARG A 13 -36.66 -14.93 47.27
N LEU A 14 -36.83 -14.00 46.32
CA LEU A 14 -36.16 -14.04 45.02
C LEU A 14 -34.69 -13.62 45.24
N VAL A 15 -33.78 -14.58 45.17
CA VAL A 15 -32.34 -14.31 45.06
C VAL A 15 -32.05 -14.07 43.57
N ALA A 16 -31.96 -12.81 43.18
CA ALA A 16 -31.43 -12.44 41.86
C ALA A 16 -29.92 -12.64 41.84
N ALA A 17 -29.45 -13.71 41.23
CA ALA A 17 -28.04 -13.92 40.95
C ALA A 17 -27.64 -12.98 39.81
N LEU A 18 -27.01 -11.85 40.15
CA LEU A 18 -26.34 -10.99 39.17
C LEU A 18 -25.05 -11.72 38.69
N ILE A 19 -25.11 -12.37 37.53
CA ILE A 19 -23.90 -12.84 36.82
C ILE A 19 -23.25 -11.61 36.23
N ILE A 20 -22.25 -11.07 36.93
CA ILE A 20 -21.33 -10.05 36.40
C ILE A 20 -20.42 -10.77 35.42
N LEU A 21 -20.76 -10.71 34.15
CA LEU A 21 -19.84 -11.08 33.05
C LEU A 21 -18.68 -10.07 33.05
N ARG A 22 -17.61 -10.35 33.76
CA ARG A 22 -16.35 -9.60 33.59
C ARG A 22 -15.83 -9.96 32.20
N ALA A 23 -16.02 -9.08 31.23
CA ALA A 23 -15.23 -9.10 30.01
C ALA A 23 -13.77 -8.99 30.44
N VAL A 24 -13.04 -10.07 30.37
CA VAL A 24 -11.57 -10.04 30.44
C VAL A 24 -11.12 -9.30 29.19
N VAL A 25 -10.90 -7.99 29.31
CA VAL A 25 -10.09 -7.27 28.35
C VAL A 25 -8.68 -7.82 28.51
N VAL A 26 -8.37 -8.86 27.74
CA VAL A 26 -6.98 -9.24 27.51
C VAL A 26 -6.38 -8.01 26.83
N ALA A 27 -5.54 -7.27 27.55
CA ALA A 27 -4.70 -6.28 26.92
C ALA A 27 -3.95 -7.06 25.82
N GLN A 28 -4.28 -6.82 24.56
CA GLN A 28 -3.52 -7.33 23.43
C GLN A 28 -2.13 -6.70 23.62
N GLY A 29 -1.20 -7.49 24.15
CA GLY A 29 0.21 -7.12 24.12
C GLY A 29 0.53 -6.74 22.68
N ASP A 30 1.42 -5.77 22.48
CA ASP A 30 1.80 -5.32 21.15
C ASP A 30 2.10 -6.52 20.27
N VAL A 31 1.24 -6.75 19.28
CA VAL A 31 1.40 -7.88 18.34
C VAL A 31 2.66 -7.61 17.56
N GLN A 32 3.66 -8.45 17.78
CA GLN A 32 4.95 -8.35 17.11
C GLN A 32 4.88 -8.98 15.72
N PRO A 33 5.64 -8.47 14.75
CA PRO A 33 5.72 -9.07 13.42
C PRO A 33 6.32 -10.49 13.51
N ILE A 34 5.80 -11.37 12.68
CA ILE A 34 6.28 -12.76 12.63
C ILE A 34 7.50 -12.81 11.71
N ASN A 35 8.67 -13.13 12.27
CA ASN A 35 9.97 -13.06 11.59
C ASN A 35 10.72 -14.42 11.48
N ASN A 36 10.19 -15.48 12.07
CA ASN A 36 10.87 -16.77 12.23
C ASN A 36 10.24 -17.91 11.42
N LEU A 37 9.43 -17.56 10.43
CA LEU A 37 8.80 -18.54 9.56
C LEU A 37 9.76 -19.03 8.47
N PRO A 38 9.53 -20.25 7.93
CA PRO A 38 10.31 -20.77 6.82
C PRO A 38 10.28 -19.85 5.60
N ASN A 39 11.42 -19.79 4.90
CA ASN A 39 11.51 -19.20 3.56
C ASN A 39 11.47 -20.33 2.51
N PRO A 40 10.30 -20.64 1.90
CA PRO A 40 10.19 -21.66 0.87
C PRO A 40 10.55 -21.13 -0.53
N TYR A 41 11.14 -19.94 -0.63
CA TYR A 41 11.48 -19.32 -1.91
C TYR A 41 12.98 -19.17 -2.08
N GLN A 42 13.42 -19.17 -3.33
CA GLN A 42 14.76 -18.77 -3.75
C GLN A 42 14.68 -17.54 -4.61
N THR A 43 15.67 -16.64 -4.49
CA THR A 43 15.77 -15.43 -5.31
C THR A 43 16.36 -15.78 -6.67
N VAL A 44 15.75 -15.26 -7.74
CA VAL A 44 16.29 -15.30 -9.09
C VAL A 44 16.82 -13.90 -9.39
N GLU A 45 18.12 -13.76 -9.32
CA GLU A 45 18.80 -12.49 -9.59
C GLU A 45 18.81 -12.16 -11.08
N ARG A 46 18.75 -10.85 -11.40
CA ARG A 46 18.83 -10.33 -12.78
C ARG A 46 17.84 -10.97 -13.74
N TYR A 47 16.65 -11.29 -13.24
CA TYR A 47 15.60 -11.93 -14.04
C TYR A 47 15.11 -11.02 -15.17
N PHE A 48 14.85 -9.75 -14.86
CA PHE A 48 14.38 -8.77 -15.83
C PHE A 48 15.53 -8.19 -16.65
N LYS A 49 15.34 -8.15 -17.96
CA LYS A 49 16.33 -7.71 -18.93
C LYS A 49 16.01 -6.29 -19.39
N MET A 50 16.75 -5.31 -18.89
CA MET A 50 16.66 -3.94 -19.37
C MET A 50 17.36 -3.80 -20.73
N PRO A 51 16.93 -2.87 -21.60
CA PRO A 51 17.63 -2.54 -22.82
C PRO A 51 19.08 -2.12 -22.56
N GLU A 52 19.95 -2.32 -23.55
CA GLU A 52 21.33 -1.87 -23.48
C GLU A 52 21.42 -0.36 -23.15
N GLY A 53 22.32 -0.01 -22.26
CA GLY A 53 22.53 1.37 -21.80
C GLY A 53 21.48 1.90 -20.81
N ARG A 54 20.42 1.11 -20.50
CA ARG A 54 19.42 1.49 -19.51
C ARG A 54 19.63 0.75 -18.18
N THR A 55 19.64 1.51 -17.09
CA THR A 55 19.72 0.97 -15.73
C THR A 55 18.38 1.14 -15.01
N TRP A 56 18.14 0.31 -13.99
CA TRP A 56 16.99 0.47 -13.11
C TRP A 56 17.09 1.76 -12.30
N GLY A 57 15.99 2.51 -12.22
CA GLY A 57 15.76 3.50 -11.19
C GLY A 57 15.19 2.89 -9.91
N SER A 58 15.00 3.70 -8.90
CA SER A 58 14.24 3.32 -7.72
C SER A 58 12.85 2.87 -8.13
N THR A 59 12.42 1.70 -7.64
CA THR A 59 11.20 1.03 -8.07
C THR A 59 10.39 0.63 -6.86
N SER A 60 9.17 1.16 -6.77
CA SER A 60 8.18 0.79 -5.72
C SER A 60 6.92 0.15 -6.31
N ALA A 61 6.79 0.16 -7.63
CA ALA A 61 5.57 -0.21 -8.34
C ALA A 61 5.80 -1.48 -9.18
N VAL A 62 5.13 -2.56 -8.83
CA VAL A 62 5.10 -3.82 -9.59
C VAL A 62 3.70 -4.43 -9.51
N GLU A 63 3.16 -4.88 -10.64
CA GLU A 63 1.85 -5.49 -10.72
C GLU A 63 1.83 -6.61 -11.78
N ILE A 64 0.93 -7.57 -11.62
CA ILE A 64 0.72 -8.65 -12.57
C ILE A 64 -0.34 -8.23 -13.59
N ASP A 65 -0.05 -8.45 -14.87
CA ASP A 65 -1.03 -8.25 -15.93
C ASP A 65 -2.28 -9.15 -15.74
N LYS A 66 -3.39 -8.74 -16.33
CA LYS A 66 -4.64 -9.52 -16.32
C LYS A 66 -4.48 -10.95 -16.86
N ASP A 67 -3.43 -11.18 -17.67
CA ASP A 67 -3.06 -12.52 -18.16
C ASP A 67 -2.52 -13.42 -17.03
N GLY A 68 -2.20 -12.84 -15.86
CA GLY A 68 -1.69 -13.51 -14.66
C GLY A 68 -0.26 -14.01 -14.80
N ARG A 69 0.54 -13.47 -15.74
CA ARG A 69 1.88 -13.92 -16.07
C ARG A 69 2.87 -12.81 -16.42
N SER A 70 2.44 -11.84 -17.24
CA SER A 70 3.23 -10.67 -17.62
C SER A 70 3.30 -9.68 -16.45
N ILE A 71 4.36 -8.92 -16.39
CA ILE A 71 4.68 -8.07 -15.23
C ILE A 71 4.79 -6.62 -15.67
N TRP A 72 4.00 -5.77 -15.06
CA TRP A 72 4.08 -4.33 -15.19
C TRP A 72 4.91 -3.73 -14.08
N VAL A 73 5.76 -2.79 -14.43
CA VAL A 73 6.64 -2.08 -13.50
C VAL A 73 6.62 -0.59 -13.82
N ALA A 74 6.56 0.26 -12.81
CA ALA A 74 6.83 1.68 -12.98
C ALA A 74 8.11 2.05 -12.20
N GLU A 75 9.13 2.57 -12.92
CA GLU A 75 10.45 2.85 -12.36
C GLU A 75 10.87 4.32 -12.59
N ARG A 76 11.80 4.80 -11.77
CA ARG A 76 12.20 6.21 -11.72
C ARG A 76 13.40 6.56 -12.60
N CYS A 77 13.36 6.14 -13.88
CA CYS A 77 14.27 6.59 -14.95
C CYS A 77 15.77 6.44 -14.66
N GLY A 78 16.18 5.29 -14.08
CA GLY A 78 17.60 5.06 -13.73
C GLY A 78 18.10 5.84 -12.49
N ALA A 79 17.22 6.64 -11.88
CA ALA A 79 17.51 7.48 -10.72
C ALA A 79 16.49 7.26 -9.58
N ASN A 80 16.25 8.25 -8.74
CA ASN A 80 15.13 8.27 -7.78
C ASN A 80 14.06 9.31 -8.15
N SER A 81 14.10 9.81 -9.38
CA SER A 81 13.09 10.72 -9.97
C SER A 81 13.26 10.76 -11.47
N CYS A 82 12.16 10.97 -12.19
CA CYS A 82 12.14 11.21 -13.64
C CYS A 82 12.06 12.71 -13.98
N ARG A 83 12.30 13.62 -13.04
CA ARG A 83 12.14 15.07 -13.21
C ARG A 83 12.74 15.60 -14.51
N ASP A 84 13.96 15.19 -14.82
CA ASP A 84 14.73 15.68 -15.96
C ASP A 84 14.95 14.58 -17.03
N SER A 85 14.06 13.60 -17.07
CA SER A 85 14.15 12.46 -17.96
C SER A 85 12.94 12.33 -18.87
N SER A 86 13.18 11.94 -20.12
CA SER A 86 12.16 11.54 -21.07
C SER A 86 12.08 10.03 -21.28
N LEU A 87 12.80 9.23 -20.47
CA LEU A 87 12.72 7.78 -20.56
C LEU A 87 11.30 7.28 -20.26
N PRO A 88 10.82 6.24 -20.97
CA PRO A 88 9.56 5.59 -20.62
C PRO A 88 9.62 5.07 -19.17
N THR A 89 8.58 5.38 -18.38
CA THR A 89 8.53 5.04 -16.95
C THR A 89 7.76 3.75 -16.68
N VAL A 90 6.80 3.41 -17.54
CA VAL A 90 5.95 2.21 -17.41
C VAL A 90 6.46 1.15 -18.35
N LEU A 91 6.79 -0.01 -17.82
CA LEU A 91 7.46 -1.11 -18.49
C LEU A 91 6.65 -2.39 -18.36
N GLU A 92 6.46 -3.11 -19.45
CA GLU A 92 5.89 -4.46 -19.46
C GLU A 92 6.97 -5.49 -19.77
N PHE A 93 7.07 -6.49 -18.91
CA PHE A 93 7.95 -7.64 -19.11
C PHE A 93 7.11 -8.90 -19.33
N ASP A 94 7.54 -9.73 -20.28
CA ASP A 94 6.95 -11.04 -20.48
C ASP A 94 7.38 -12.04 -19.39
N PRO A 95 6.76 -13.24 -19.36
CA PRO A 95 7.12 -14.28 -18.39
C PRO A 95 8.56 -14.82 -18.48
N SER A 96 9.36 -14.40 -19.46
CA SER A 96 10.79 -14.71 -19.55
C SER A 96 11.67 -13.61 -18.96
N GLY A 97 11.07 -12.49 -18.54
CA GLY A 97 11.75 -11.29 -18.06
C GLY A 97 12.27 -10.38 -19.19
N ALA A 98 11.84 -10.60 -20.43
CA ALA A 98 12.16 -9.71 -21.54
C ALA A 98 11.23 -8.49 -21.55
N LEU A 99 11.77 -7.29 -21.76
CA LEU A 99 10.98 -6.07 -21.95
C LEU A 99 10.25 -6.15 -23.29
N VAL A 100 8.91 -6.08 -23.26
CA VAL A 100 8.06 -6.18 -24.46
C VAL A 100 7.37 -4.87 -24.80
N LYS A 101 7.21 -3.98 -23.83
CA LYS A 101 6.56 -2.68 -24.05
C LYS A 101 7.04 -1.63 -23.05
N SER A 102 7.05 -0.38 -23.46
CA SER A 102 7.32 0.75 -22.56
C SER A 102 6.67 2.03 -23.05
N PHE A 103 6.19 2.88 -22.10
CA PHE A 103 5.56 4.17 -22.40
C PHE A 103 5.63 5.13 -21.21
N GLY A 104 4.99 6.30 -21.32
CA GLY A 104 4.89 7.29 -20.25
C GLY A 104 6.12 8.19 -20.10
N GLY A 105 7.01 8.21 -21.12
CA GLY A 105 8.21 9.04 -21.09
C GLY A 105 7.90 10.52 -20.96
N GLY A 106 8.56 11.19 -20.01
CA GLY A 106 8.39 12.62 -19.74
C GLY A 106 7.04 13.00 -19.12
N MET A 107 6.18 12.04 -18.77
CA MET A 107 4.88 12.32 -18.16
C MET A 107 4.92 12.34 -16.63
N LEU A 108 5.60 11.38 -16.03
CA LEU A 108 5.67 11.18 -14.60
C LEU A 108 6.98 11.73 -14.02
N ILE A 109 6.91 12.21 -12.79
CA ILE A 109 8.07 12.71 -12.03
C ILE A 109 8.55 11.66 -11.01
N PHE A 110 7.61 11.03 -10.32
CA PHE A 110 7.90 10.07 -9.26
C PHE A 110 6.85 8.96 -9.25
N PRO A 111 6.89 8.04 -10.23
CA PRO A 111 5.98 6.91 -10.24
C PRO A 111 6.14 6.12 -8.94
N HIS A 112 5.00 5.80 -8.27
CA HIS A 112 5.03 5.21 -6.94
C HIS A 112 4.21 3.93 -6.82
N GLY A 113 2.90 3.95 -7.09
CA GLY A 113 2.03 2.79 -7.15
C GLY A 113 1.63 2.44 -8.58
N ILE A 114 1.30 1.18 -8.82
CA ILE A 114 0.79 0.68 -10.10
C ILE A 114 -0.31 -0.33 -9.87
N PHE A 115 -1.34 -0.32 -10.70
CA PHE A 115 -2.42 -1.29 -10.67
C PHE A 115 -2.88 -1.62 -12.09
N VAL A 116 -3.17 -2.89 -12.36
CA VAL A 116 -3.78 -3.33 -13.62
C VAL A 116 -5.24 -3.66 -13.39
N ASP A 117 -6.14 -2.90 -14.03
CA ASP A 117 -7.57 -3.13 -13.87
C ASP A 117 -8.05 -4.38 -14.66
N ARG A 118 -9.28 -4.80 -14.42
CA ARG A 118 -9.89 -5.97 -15.07
C ARG A 118 -9.91 -5.91 -16.60
N ASP A 119 -9.91 -4.70 -17.15
CA ASP A 119 -9.89 -4.49 -18.60
C ASP A 119 -8.46 -4.50 -19.15
N GLY A 120 -7.46 -4.50 -18.28
CA GLY A 120 -6.02 -4.50 -18.59
C GLY A 120 -5.45 -3.09 -18.73
N ASN A 121 -6.18 -2.04 -18.28
CA ASN A 121 -5.61 -0.71 -18.25
C ASN A 121 -4.66 -0.56 -17.05
N ILE A 122 -3.62 0.21 -17.26
CA ILE A 122 -2.56 0.44 -16.30
C ILE A 122 -2.79 1.76 -15.58
N TRP A 123 -2.91 1.70 -14.27
CA TRP A 123 -3.02 2.86 -13.40
C TRP A 123 -1.70 3.12 -12.71
N VAL A 124 -1.24 4.38 -12.66
CA VAL A 124 0.02 4.76 -12.03
C VAL A 124 -0.17 6.04 -11.23
N THR A 125 0.33 6.04 -9.99
CA THR A 125 0.40 7.25 -9.17
C THR A 125 1.72 7.99 -9.41
N ASP A 126 1.68 9.32 -9.38
CA ASP A 126 2.86 10.20 -9.47
C ASP A 126 3.01 11.02 -8.17
N GLY A 127 3.90 10.58 -7.30
CA GLY A 127 4.01 11.03 -5.92
C GLY A 127 4.76 12.35 -5.69
N GLN A 128 5.33 12.98 -6.73
CA GLN A 128 6.02 14.27 -6.60
C GLN A 128 5.74 15.17 -7.81
N ASP A 129 5.95 16.47 -7.65
CA ASP A 129 5.81 17.46 -8.72
C ASP A 129 7.17 17.92 -9.29
N ASN A 130 7.11 18.66 -10.39
CA ASN A 130 8.25 19.28 -11.03
C ASN A 130 8.41 20.78 -10.71
N ALA A 131 7.77 21.30 -9.66
CA ALA A 131 7.97 22.69 -9.27
C ALA A 131 9.44 22.99 -8.99
N PRO A 132 9.93 24.22 -9.27
CA PRO A 132 11.28 24.61 -8.95
C PRO A 132 11.64 24.30 -7.49
N GLN A 133 12.78 23.67 -7.26
CA GLN A 133 13.26 23.36 -5.92
C GLN A 133 13.99 24.58 -5.35
N PRO A 134 13.83 24.94 -4.07
CA PRO A 134 14.70 25.89 -3.42
C PRO A 134 16.15 25.44 -3.53
N ALA A 135 17.08 26.36 -3.72
CA ALA A 135 18.51 26.08 -3.87
C ALA A 135 19.12 25.27 -2.71
N SER A 136 18.47 25.21 -1.57
CA SER A 136 18.87 24.45 -0.37
C SER A 136 18.39 23.00 -0.35
N ALA A 137 17.49 22.60 -1.25
CA ALA A 137 16.89 21.26 -1.26
C ALA A 137 17.63 20.35 -2.25
N ALA A 138 18.82 19.89 -1.89
CA ALA A 138 19.52 18.89 -2.67
C ALA A 138 18.75 17.55 -2.63
N GLY A 139 17.98 17.25 -3.68
CA GLY A 139 17.55 15.90 -4.03
C GLY A 139 16.41 15.25 -3.24
N GLY A 140 15.74 15.93 -2.33
CA GLY A 140 14.61 15.40 -1.55
C GLY A 140 13.32 16.19 -1.75
N ALA A 141 12.16 15.51 -1.60
CA ALA A 141 10.88 16.21 -1.47
C ALA A 141 10.97 17.17 -0.28
N VAL A 142 10.61 18.45 -0.48
CA VAL A 142 10.54 19.41 0.64
C VAL A 142 9.41 18.93 1.55
N PRO A 143 9.70 18.58 2.82
CA PRO A 143 8.65 18.20 3.74
C PRO A 143 7.69 19.37 3.94
N VAL A 144 6.43 19.18 3.62
CA VAL A 144 5.37 20.15 3.92
C VAL A 144 4.74 19.70 5.23
N ALA A 145 4.73 20.61 6.21
CA ALA A 145 4.08 20.32 7.48
C ALA A 145 2.59 20.02 7.27
N ALA A 146 2.06 19.06 8.03
CA ALA A 146 0.65 18.72 7.96
C ALA A 146 -0.22 19.97 8.16
N GLY A 147 -1.21 20.18 7.30
CA GLY A 147 -2.12 21.32 7.34
C GLY A 147 -1.62 22.62 6.69
N THR A 148 -0.44 22.63 6.06
CA THR A 148 0.11 23.83 5.39
C THR A 148 -0.07 23.86 3.88
N LEU A 149 -0.77 22.89 3.31
CA LEU A 149 -1.04 22.85 1.85
C LEU A 149 -2.14 23.85 1.50
N LEU A 150 -1.75 25.01 1.04
CA LEU A 150 -2.66 26.09 0.66
C LEU A 150 -2.98 26.12 -0.84
N GLY A 151 -2.43 25.19 -1.64
CA GLY A 151 -2.62 25.14 -3.08
C GLY A 151 -1.45 24.46 -3.80
N PRO A 152 -1.51 24.38 -5.14
CA PRO A 152 -0.45 23.78 -5.92
C PRO A 152 0.84 24.59 -5.80
N ARG A 153 1.97 23.90 -5.83
CA ARG A 153 3.30 24.55 -5.78
C ARG A 153 3.49 25.42 -7.03
N PRO A 154 3.92 26.69 -6.86
CA PRO A 154 4.14 27.58 -8.01
C PRO A 154 5.11 26.97 -9.04
N GLY A 155 4.74 27.02 -10.31
CA GLY A 155 5.53 26.49 -11.41
C GLY A 155 5.44 24.99 -11.62
N ALA A 156 4.66 24.25 -10.83
CA ALA A 156 4.38 22.85 -11.09
C ALA A 156 3.50 22.71 -12.34
N THR A 157 3.93 21.85 -13.26
CA THR A 157 3.19 21.50 -14.48
C THR A 157 2.92 20.00 -14.59
N LYS A 158 3.47 19.20 -13.68
CA LYS A 158 3.34 17.74 -13.58
C LYS A 158 3.37 17.29 -12.12
N GLY A 159 2.92 16.07 -11.90
CA GLY A 159 3.05 15.38 -10.63
C GLY A 159 1.88 15.57 -9.67
N HIS A 160 1.88 14.74 -8.63
CA HIS A 160 0.79 14.60 -7.68
C HIS A 160 -0.54 14.24 -8.35
N GLN A 161 -0.48 13.31 -9.31
CA GLN A 161 -1.61 12.89 -10.12
C GLN A 161 -1.69 11.36 -10.18
N VAL A 162 -2.83 10.86 -10.62
CA VAL A 162 -3.04 9.46 -10.95
C VAL A 162 -3.43 9.36 -12.42
N PHE A 163 -2.75 8.49 -13.15
CA PHE A 163 -2.95 8.30 -14.59
C PHE A 163 -3.50 6.91 -14.87
N LYS A 164 -4.45 6.85 -15.81
CA LYS A 164 -4.93 5.60 -16.42
C LYS A 164 -4.45 5.54 -17.87
N PHE A 165 -3.75 4.47 -18.23
CA PHE A 165 -3.31 4.19 -19.59
C PHE A 165 -4.01 2.95 -20.14
N SER A 166 -4.23 2.91 -21.47
CA SER A 166 -4.54 1.65 -22.14
C SER A 166 -3.30 0.72 -22.11
N PRO A 167 -3.47 -0.58 -22.40
CA PRO A 167 -2.35 -1.50 -22.53
C PRO A 167 -1.30 -1.08 -23.57
N ASP A 168 -1.68 -0.21 -24.51
CA ASP A 168 -0.78 0.33 -25.54
C ASP A 168 -0.19 1.69 -25.18
N GLY A 169 -0.39 2.16 -23.93
CA GLY A 169 0.19 3.40 -23.41
C GLY A 169 -0.57 4.67 -23.78
N LYS A 170 -1.79 4.58 -24.35
CA LYS A 170 -2.64 5.76 -24.58
C LYS A 170 -3.19 6.27 -23.25
N LEU A 171 -3.02 7.55 -22.93
CA LEU A 171 -3.64 8.16 -21.76
C LEU A 171 -5.17 8.18 -21.92
N LEU A 172 -5.87 7.56 -20.95
CA LEU A 172 -7.34 7.45 -20.93
C LEU A 172 -7.98 8.35 -19.89
N MET A 173 -7.32 8.56 -18.73
CA MET A 173 -7.84 9.38 -17.64
C MET A 173 -6.70 9.95 -16.82
N THR A 174 -6.94 11.14 -16.25
CA THR A 174 -6.07 11.75 -15.24
C THR A 174 -6.93 12.18 -14.06
N LEU A 175 -6.56 11.77 -12.86
CA LEU A 175 -7.14 12.27 -11.61
C LEU A 175 -6.16 13.24 -10.95
N GLY A 176 -6.71 14.28 -10.33
CA GLY A 176 -5.93 15.34 -9.69
C GLY A 176 -5.36 16.37 -10.67
N LYS A 177 -4.71 17.38 -10.11
CA LYS A 177 -4.09 18.49 -10.86
C LYS A 177 -2.62 18.61 -10.47
N PRO A 178 -1.75 19.11 -11.35
CA PRO A 178 -0.33 19.27 -11.04
C PRO A 178 -0.08 20.15 -9.81
N GLY A 179 0.91 19.80 -9.01
CA GLY A 179 1.47 20.66 -7.97
C GLY A 179 1.14 20.34 -6.54
N GLY A 180 0.18 19.46 -6.30
CA GLY A 180 -0.16 18.99 -4.97
C GLY A 180 -0.87 20.01 -4.08
N ALA A 181 -1.96 19.61 -3.45
CA ALA A 181 -2.70 20.39 -2.46
C ALA A 181 -3.60 19.47 -1.60
N ALA A 182 -4.23 20.04 -0.56
CA ALA A 182 -5.10 19.30 0.36
C ALA A 182 -6.53 19.09 -0.16
N GLU A 183 -6.95 19.85 -1.15
CA GLU A 183 -8.35 19.89 -1.59
C GLU A 183 -8.69 18.82 -2.63
N PRO A 184 -10.00 18.50 -2.85
CA PRO A 184 -10.42 17.32 -3.57
C PRO A 184 -9.90 17.22 -5.01
N ASP A 185 -9.63 18.32 -5.66
CA ASP A 185 -9.09 18.34 -7.03
C ASP A 185 -7.58 18.12 -7.12
N TYR A 186 -6.90 17.97 -5.97
CA TYR A 186 -5.46 17.80 -5.87
C TYR A 186 -5.13 16.64 -4.95
N PHE A 187 -4.08 15.91 -5.30
CA PHE A 187 -3.40 15.01 -4.38
C PHE A 187 -2.16 15.67 -3.80
N TYR A 188 -1.74 15.17 -2.65
CA TYR A 188 -0.40 15.43 -2.16
C TYR A 188 0.30 14.10 -1.87
N GLN A 189 1.25 13.76 -2.72
CA GLN A 189 1.98 12.49 -2.67
C GLN A 189 1.03 11.28 -2.65
N PRO A 190 0.28 11.04 -3.75
CA PRO A 190 -0.48 9.81 -3.88
C PRO A 190 0.48 8.62 -3.89
N ASN A 191 0.20 7.64 -3.04
CA ASN A 191 1.03 6.46 -2.86
C ASN A 191 0.61 5.35 -3.79
N ASP A 192 -0.64 4.93 -3.68
CA ASP A 192 -1.13 3.76 -4.38
C ASP A 192 -2.53 3.99 -4.94
N VAL A 193 -2.88 3.19 -5.93
CA VAL A 193 -4.18 3.20 -6.59
C VAL A 193 -4.70 1.78 -6.75
N LEU A 194 -5.99 1.58 -6.50
CA LEU A 194 -6.68 0.32 -6.68
C LEU A 194 -8.02 0.56 -7.38
N VAL A 195 -8.37 -0.30 -8.34
CA VAL A 195 -9.68 -0.29 -8.98
C VAL A 195 -10.45 -1.53 -8.55
N ALA A 196 -11.56 -1.31 -7.84
CA ALA A 196 -12.44 -2.38 -7.42
C ALA A 196 -13.10 -3.09 -8.61
N PRO A 197 -13.59 -4.33 -8.46
CA PRO A 197 -14.26 -5.07 -9.54
C PRO A 197 -15.45 -4.33 -10.16
N GLY A 198 -16.11 -3.44 -9.41
CA GLY A 198 -17.21 -2.57 -9.89
C GLY A 198 -16.75 -1.38 -10.72
N GLY A 199 -15.45 -1.08 -10.72
CA GLY A 199 -14.85 0.07 -11.39
C GLY A 199 -14.57 1.26 -10.50
N ASP A 200 -15.02 1.27 -9.25
CA ASP A 200 -14.69 2.33 -8.29
C ASP A 200 -13.18 2.36 -8.02
N ILE A 201 -12.64 3.58 -7.89
CA ILE A 201 -11.22 3.83 -7.80
C ILE A 201 -10.89 4.30 -6.38
N PHE A 202 -9.89 3.68 -5.76
CA PHE A 202 -9.36 4.08 -4.47
C PHE A 202 -7.93 4.58 -4.62
N VAL A 203 -7.63 5.70 -3.97
CA VAL A 203 -6.27 6.28 -3.95
C VAL A 203 -5.88 6.53 -2.51
N SER A 204 -4.72 6.03 -2.10
CA SER A 204 -4.09 6.40 -0.84
C SER A 204 -3.13 7.55 -1.06
N GLU A 205 -3.10 8.55 -0.15
CA GLU A 205 -2.17 9.65 -0.23
C GLU A 205 -1.60 10.02 1.14
N GLY A 206 -0.41 10.63 1.13
CA GLY A 206 0.23 11.13 2.34
C GLY A 206 1.63 10.58 2.61
N HIS A 207 2.40 10.22 1.60
CA HIS A 207 3.78 9.73 1.74
C HIS A 207 4.65 10.68 2.59
N GLY A 208 4.53 11.98 2.40
CA GLY A 208 5.19 12.99 3.21
C GLY A 208 4.45 13.37 4.50
N GLY A 209 3.34 12.70 4.81
CA GLY A 209 2.57 12.90 6.05
C GLY A 209 1.68 14.14 6.08
N ALA A 210 1.52 14.90 5.00
CA ALA A 210 0.65 16.08 4.96
C ALA A 210 -0.83 15.70 4.88
N ASN A 211 -1.21 14.86 3.91
CA ASN A 211 -2.54 14.25 3.82
C ASN A 211 -2.40 12.77 4.15
N SER A 212 -3.14 12.26 5.07
CA SER A 212 -3.10 10.85 5.45
C SER A 212 -4.52 10.31 5.32
N ARG A 213 -4.96 10.10 4.08
CA ARG A 213 -6.34 9.75 3.77
C ARG A 213 -6.47 8.80 2.59
N ILE A 214 -7.66 8.25 2.44
CA ILE A 214 -8.09 7.47 1.28
C ILE A 214 -9.15 8.26 0.54
N LEU A 215 -9.02 8.33 -0.77
CA LEU A 215 -10.01 8.93 -1.65
C LEU A 215 -10.71 7.83 -2.45
N HIS A 216 -12.02 7.93 -2.55
CA HIS A 216 -12.89 7.02 -3.30
C HIS A 216 -13.55 7.79 -4.44
N PHE A 217 -13.29 7.35 -5.66
CA PHE A 217 -13.87 7.91 -6.89
C PHE A 217 -14.76 6.89 -7.58
N SER A 218 -15.76 7.37 -8.31
CA SER A 218 -16.50 6.56 -9.26
C SER A 218 -15.60 6.12 -10.43
N LYS A 219 -16.04 5.13 -11.19
CA LYS A 219 -15.36 4.67 -12.43
C LYS A 219 -15.09 5.80 -13.45
N ASP A 220 -15.86 6.87 -13.38
CA ASP A 220 -15.74 8.03 -14.28
C ASP A 220 -14.84 9.14 -13.68
N GLY A 221 -14.14 8.86 -12.57
CA GLY A 221 -13.21 9.77 -11.92
C GLY A 221 -13.84 10.88 -11.09
N LYS A 222 -15.13 10.79 -10.73
CA LYS A 222 -15.78 11.74 -9.83
C LYS A 222 -15.54 11.34 -8.38
N LEU A 223 -15.06 12.26 -7.55
CA LEU A 223 -14.89 12.03 -6.12
C LEU A 223 -16.24 11.75 -5.47
N ILE A 224 -16.34 10.59 -4.83
CA ILE A 224 -17.51 10.16 -4.04
C ILE A 224 -17.32 10.59 -2.59
N LYS A 225 -16.16 10.27 -2.00
CA LYS A 225 -15.81 10.63 -0.62
C LYS A 225 -14.31 10.49 -0.38
N SER A 226 -13.86 11.05 0.75
CA SER A 226 -12.57 10.73 1.33
C SER A 226 -12.73 10.47 2.82
N TRP A 227 -11.80 9.69 3.40
CA TRP A 227 -11.75 9.47 4.85
C TRP A 227 -10.32 9.30 5.32
N GLY A 228 -10.13 9.50 6.61
CA GLY A 228 -8.83 9.46 7.25
C GLY A 228 -8.25 10.85 7.46
N LYS A 229 -7.33 10.89 8.38
CA LYS A 229 -6.46 12.02 8.73
C LYS A 229 -5.22 11.48 9.39
N LYS A 230 -4.18 12.29 9.55
CA LYS A 230 -2.99 11.89 10.29
C LYS A 230 -3.33 11.56 11.75
N GLY A 231 -2.91 10.38 12.20
CA GLY A 231 -3.12 9.90 13.57
C GLY A 231 -2.90 8.40 13.72
N THR A 232 -3.19 7.88 14.92
CA THR A 232 -2.96 6.49 15.30
C THR A 232 -4.25 5.72 15.61
N GLY A 233 -5.39 6.40 15.66
CA GLY A 233 -6.70 5.79 15.91
C GLY A 233 -7.21 4.95 14.74
N ARG A 234 -8.36 4.30 14.93
CA ARG A 234 -9.06 3.56 13.86
C ARG A 234 -9.56 4.56 12.82
N GLY A 235 -9.25 4.31 11.54
CA GLY A 235 -9.57 5.22 10.44
C GLY A 235 -8.67 6.46 10.39
N GLU A 236 -7.70 6.59 11.26
CA GLU A 236 -6.60 7.54 11.14
C GLU A 236 -5.38 6.81 10.57
N PHE A 237 -4.52 7.53 9.86
CA PHE A 237 -3.37 6.95 9.16
C PHE A 237 -2.11 7.78 9.41
N ASP A 238 -0.96 7.13 9.31
CA ASP A 238 0.33 7.77 9.08
C ASP A 238 1.01 7.13 7.88
N GLN A 239 1.08 7.84 6.78
CA GLN A 239 1.57 7.34 5.50
C GLN A 239 0.81 6.09 5.01
N PRO A 240 -0.50 6.18 4.67
CA PRO A 240 -1.21 5.07 4.03
C PRO A 240 -0.56 4.78 2.67
N HIS A 241 0.16 3.65 2.58
CA HIS A 241 1.18 3.45 1.54
C HIS A 241 0.78 2.44 0.47
N ALA A 242 -0.05 1.46 0.81
CA ALA A 242 -0.45 0.40 -0.11
C ALA A 242 -1.94 0.12 0.01
N LEU A 243 -2.55 -0.30 -1.08
CA LEU A 243 -3.95 -0.71 -1.18
C LEU A 243 -4.04 -2.11 -1.79
N ALA A 244 -4.90 -2.96 -1.23
CA ALA A 244 -5.27 -4.22 -1.83
C ALA A 244 -6.74 -4.54 -1.52
N MET A 245 -7.36 -5.43 -2.30
CA MET A 245 -8.73 -5.87 -2.08
C MET A 245 -8.81 -7.38 -2.16
N ASP A 246 -9.52 -8.00 -1.23
CA ASP A 246 -9.74 -9.44 -1.23
C ASP A 246 -10.97 -9.85 -2.08
N SER A 247 -11.19 -11.17 -2.20
CA SER A 247 -12.31 -11.73 -2.96
C SER A 247 -13.68 -11.35 -2.38
N LYS A 248 -13.75 -10.90 -1.13
CA LYS A 248 -14.97 -10.42 -0.46
C LYS A 248 -15.21 -8.92 -0.63
N GLY A 249 -14.32 -8.22 -1.34
CA GLY A 249 -14.36 -6.78 -1.55
C GLY A 249 -13.95 -5.97 -0.31
N ARG A 250 -13.22 -6.56 0.66
CA ARG A 250 -12.63 -5.81 1.77
C ARG A 250 -11.40 -5.07 1.29
N LEU A 251 -11.30 -3.81 1.65
CA LEU A 251 -10.16 -2.94 1.33
C LEU A 251 -9.11 -3.01 2.44
N PHE A 252 -7.90 -3.42 2.09
CA PHE A 252 -6.74 -3.50 2.96
C PHE A 252 -5.85 -2.29 2.71
N ILE A 253 -5.53 -1.55 3.77
CA ILE A 253 -4.75 -0.32 3.70
C ILE A 253 -3.49 -0.50 4.53
N GLY A 254 -2.34 -0.43 3.89
CA GLY A 254 -1.04 -0.44 4.54
C GLY A 254 -0.77 0.89 5.24
N ASP A 255 -1.10 1.01 6.50
CA ASP A 255 -0.85 2.18 7.34
C ASP A 255 0.60 2.13 7.86
N ARG A 256 1.54 2.45 6.93
CA ARG A 256 2.97 2.18 7.06
C ARG A 256 3.58 2.85 8.30
N GLY A 257 3.30 4.12 8.51
CA GLY A 257 3.83 4.87 9.65
C GLY A 257 3.38 4.32 11.00
N ASN A 258 2.19 3.72 11.05
CA ASN A 258 1.63 3.07 12.23
C ASN A 258 1.93 1.57 12.33
N ASN A 259 2.69 1.00 11.38
CA ASN A 259 3.11 -0.40 11.36
C ASN A 259 1.93 -1.38 11.47
N ARG A 260 0.89 -1.15 10.67
CA ARG A 260 -0.33 -1.97 10.66
C ARG A 260 -0.99 -2.00 9.29
N ILE A 261 -1.83 -2.99 9.08
CA ILE A 261 -2.83 -3.00 8.01
C ILE A 261 -4.17 -2.69 8.66
N GLN A 262 -4.90 -1.71 8.15
CA GLN A 262 -6.30 -1.50 8.51
C GLN A 262 -7.21 -2.02 7.40
N ILE A 263 -8.31 -2.68 7.78
CA ILE A 263 -9.25 -3.32 6.86
C ILE A 263 -10.59 -2.61 6.93
N PHE A 264 -11.13 -2.27 5.76
CA PHE A 264 -12.38 -1.53 5.63
C PHE A 264 -13.34 -2.18 4.64
N LYS A 265 -14.63 -1.81 4.73
CA LYS A 265 -15.53 -1.91 3.59
C LYS A 265 -15.21 -0.80 2.59
N PRO A 266 -15.61 -0.93 1.30
CA PRO A 266 -15.41 0.13 0.30
C PRO A 266 -16.06 1.47 0.67
N ASP A 267 -17.08 1.45 1.51
CA ASP A 267 -17.74 2.66 2.03
C ASP A 267 -16.95 3.37 3.14
N GLY A 268 -15.76 2.88 3.52
CA GLY A 268 -14.91 3.41 4.58
C GLY A 268 -15.28 2.95 5.99
N THR A 269 -16.19 1.97 6.14
CA THR A 269 -16.49 1.37 7.43
C THR A 269 -15.33 0.50 7.90
N PHE A 270 -14.73 0.81 9.04
CA PHE A 270 -13.65 0.02 9.64
C PHE A 270 -14.15 -1.38 10.03
N LEU A 271 -13.34 -2.40 9.70
CA LEU A 271 -13.61 -3.80 10.01
C LEU A 271 -12.61 -4.39 11.00
N ASP A 272 -11.31 -4.23 10.75
CA ASP A 272 -10.25 -4.92 11.50
C ASP A 272 -8.90 -4.21 11.38
N GLU A 273 -7.93 -4.63 12.22
CA GLU A 273 -6.55 -4.13 12.24
C GLU A 273 -5.57 -5.28 12.45
N TRP A 274 -4.51 -5.33 11.62
CA TRP A 274 -3.48 -6.37 11.68
C TRP A 274 -2.08 -5.77 11.81
N LYS A 275 -1.31 -6.22 12.81
CA LYS A 275 0.06 -5.76 13.10
C LYS A 275 1.14 -6.81 12.81
N GLN A 276 0.76 -8.08 12.70
CA GLN A 276 1.68 -9.21 12.48
C GLN A 276 2.45 -9.18 11.17
N PHE A 277 2.08 -8.30 10.24
CA PHE A 277 2.76 -8.12 8.96
C PHE A 277 3.87 -7.06 8.96
N SER A 278 4.21 -6.48 10.13
CA SER A 278 5.24 -5.47 10.29
C SER A 278 4.85 -4.09 9.68
N ARG A 279 5.78 -3.45 8.99
CA ARG A 279 5.65 -2.12 8.39
C ARG A 279 5.26 -2.23 6.91
N PRO A 280 3.97 -2.22 6.57
CA PRO A 280 3.50 -2.54 5.23
C PRO A 280 3.84 -1.42 4.24
N SER A 281 4.89 -1.62 3.43
CA SER A 281 5.23 -0.76 2.30
C SER A 281 4.42 -1.13 1.06
N GLY A 282 4.26 -2.41 0.76
CA GLY A 282 3.44 -2.94 -0.33
C GLY A 282 2.53 -4.05 0.15
N ILE A 283 1.34 -4.16 -0.45
CA ILE A 283 0.39 -5.24 -0.20
C ILE A 283 -0.14 -5.75 -1.55
N TYR A 284 -0.11 -7.06 -1.73
CA TYR A 284 -0.77 -7.73 -2.85
C TYR A 284 -1.66 -8.85 -2.31
N ILE A 285 -2.85 -9.01 -2.86
CA ILE A 285 -3.75 -10.12 -2.54
C ILE A 285 -4.13 -10.83 -3.83
N ASP A 286 -3.81 -12.13 -3.91
CA ASP A 286 -4.14 -12.94 -5.07
C ASP A 286 -5.59 -13.44 -5.08
N LYS A 287 -6.01 -14.07 -6.18
CA LYS A 287 -7.37 -14.59 -6.36
C LYS A 287 -7.76 -15.71 -5.38
N GLN A 288 -6.82 -16.29 -4.65
CA GLN A 288 -7.03 -17.28 -3.61
C GLN A 288 -7.08 -16.68 -2.21
N ASP A 289 -7.01 -15.35 -2.10
CA ASP A 289 -6.87 -14.59 -0.86
C ASP A 289 -5.57 -14.89 -0.10
N ASN A 290 -4.48 -15.26 -0.80
CA ASN A 290 -3.17 -15.17 -0.20
C ASN A 290 -2.76 -13.69 -0.19
N ILE A 291 -2.21 -13.24 0.94
CA ILE A 291 -1.70 -11.89 1.11
C ILE A 291 -0.17 -11.90 1.13
N TYR A 292 0.42 -10.96 0.42
CA TYR A 292 1.85 -10.72 0.34
C TYR A 292 2.11 -9.30 0.83
N VAL A 293 2.93 -9.14 1.85
CA VAL A 293 3.21 -7.83 2.47
C VAL A 293 4.70 -7.58 2.48
N ALA A 294 5.12 -6.54 1.78
CA ALA A 294 6.49 -6.09 1.71
C ALA A 294 6.78 -5.07 2.83
N ASP A 295 7.96 -5.20 3.43
CA ASP A 295 8.52 -4.27 4.41
C ASP A 295 9.94 -3.92 3.98
N SER A 296 10.15 -2.68 3.55
CA SER A 296 11.44 -2.18 3.05
C SER A 296 12.20 -1.32 4.05
N GLU A 297 11.66 -1.03 5.24
CA GLU A 297 12.16 0.03 6.10
C GLU A 297 12.45 -0.35 7.55
N SER A 298 11.91 -1.46 8.06
CA SER A 298 12.14 -1.87 9.46
C SER A 298 13.63 -2.03 9.75
N GLU A 299 14.10 -1.47 10.88
CA GLU A 299 15.51 -1.46 11.33
C GLU A 299 16.52 -0.84 10.33
N SER A 300 16.01 0.00 9.40
CA SER A 300 16.87 0.77 8.49
C SER A 300 16.46 2.24 8.45
N VAL A 301 15.37 2.59 7.79
CA VAL A 301 14.75 3.93 7.82
C VAL A 301 13.94 4.11 9.10
N SER A 302 13.13 3.12 9.47
CA SER A 302 12.38 3.06 10.72
C SER A 302 13.12 2.23 11.76
N ARG A 303 13.72 2.89 12.76
CA ARG A 303 14.57 2.26 13.79
C ARG A 303 13.93 2.18 15.16
N ASN A 304 12.60 2.17 15.22
CA ASN A 304 11.87 2.27 16.49
C ASN A 304 11.46 0.91 17.06
N HIS A 305 11.85 -0.20 16.43
CA HIS A 305 11.33 -1.52 16.77
C HIS A 305 12.43 -2.56 16.70
N ASP A 306 13.12 -2.75 17.83
CA ASP A 306 14.20 -3.73 17.96
C ASP A 306 13.75 -5.13 17.54
N GLY A 307 14.53 -5.77 16.67
CA GLY A 307 14.32 -7.13 16.22
C GLY A 307 13.30 -7.30 15.10
N TRP A 308 12.71 -6.23 14.59
CA TRP A 308 11.89 -6.30 13.40
C TRP A 308 12.77 -6.54 12.16
N LYS A 309 12.21 -7.22 11.13
CA LYS A 309 12.96 -7.60 9.94
C LYS A 309 12.24 -7.16 8.69
N ARG A 310 13.02 -6.56 7.77
CA ARG A 310 12.58 -6.28 6.40
C ARG A 310 12.43 -7.58 5.62
N GLY A 311 11.59 -7.55 4.60
CA GLY A 311 11.34 -8.65 3.68
C GLY A 311 9.87 -8.77 3.30
N ILE A 312 9.49 -9.93 2.77
CA ILE A 312 8.11 -10.18 2.31
C ILE A 312 7.47 -11.23 3.22
N ARG A 313 6.38 -10.88 3.90
CA ARG A 313 5.53 -11.80 4.66
C ARG A 313 4.39 -12.29 3.79
N ILE A 314 4.17 -13.60 3.81
CA ILE A 314 3.15 -14.28 3.01
C ILE A 314 2.17 -14.94 3.95
N GLY A 315 0.88 -14.73 3.72
CA GLY A 315 -0.17 -15.22 4.61
C GLY A 315 -1.51 -15.39 3.95
N SER A 316 -2.57 -15.23 4.73
CA SER A 316 -3.95 -15.36 4.30
C SER A 316 -4.72 -14.07 4.59
N ALA A 317 -5.33 -13.48 3.57
CA ALA A 317 -6.22 -12.35 3.72
C ALA A 317 -7.55 -12.74 4.42
N LYS A 318 -7.84 -14.03 4.55
CA LYS A 318 -9.10 -14.51 5.18
C LYS A 318 -9.10 -14.30 6.69
N ASP A 319 -7.93 -14.53 7.32
CA ASP A 319 -7.78 -14.61 8.77
C ASP A 319 -6.52 -13.92 9.34
N GLY A 320 -5.69 -13.33 8.48
CA GLY A 320 -4.45 -12.64 8.88
C GLY A 320 -3.31 -13.57 9.30
N SER A 321 -3.43 -14.89 9.13
CA SER A 321 -2.34 -15.81 9.44
C SER A 321 -1.14 -15.57 8.54
N VAL A 322 0.08 -15.50 9.12
CA VAL A 322 1.35 -15.44 8.38
C VAL A 322 1.91 -16.84 8.27
N LYS A 323 2.30 -17.27 7.07
CA LYS A 323 2.69 -18.66 6.76
C LYS A 323 4.14 -18.81 6.32
N ALA A 324 4.73 -17.77 5.74
CA ALA A 324 6.10 -17.76 5.25
C ALA A 324 6.70 -16.36 5.33
N PHE A 325 8.03 -16.29 5.34
CA PHE A 325 8.77 -15.03 5.37
C PHE A 325 10.00 -15.12 4.46
N ILE A 326 10.12 -14.23 3.50
CA ILE A 326 11.31 -14.03 2.68
C ILE A 326 12.08 -12.87 3.31
N PRO A 327 13.16 -13.10 4.06
CA PRO A 327 13.90 -12.03 4.72
C PRO A 327 14.74 -11.23 3.72
N ASP A 328 14.98 -9.96 4.04
CA ASP A 328 16.03 -9.17 3.39
C ASP A 328 17.40 -9.80 3.68
N PRO A 329 18.23 -10.09 2.66
CA PRO A 329 19.57 -10.60 2.89
C PRO A 329 20.52 -9.54 3.46
N VAL A 330 20.19 -8.25 3.43
CA VAL A 330 21.00 -7.14 3.95
C VAL A 330 20.65 -6.88 5.41
N GLU A 331 21.40 -7.41 6.34
CA GLU A 331 21.11 -7.29 7.77
C GLU A 331 21.16 -5.83 8.27
N LYS A 332 22.16 -5.06 7.83
CA LYS A 332 22.43 -3.68 8.32
C LYS A 332 22.32 -2.67 7.16
N ALA A 333 21.11 -2.46 6.68
CA ALA A 333 20.86 -1.42 5.68
C ALA A 333 20.83 -0.02 6.33
N THR A 334 21.27 0.98 5.57
CA THR A 334 21.24 2.40 5.99
C THR A 334 20.10 3.18 5.35
N GLY A 335 19.38 2.57 4.42
CA GLY A 335 18.23 3.13 3.71
C GLY A 335 17.19 2.05 3.44
N THR A 336 16.25 2.33 2.54
CA THR A 336 15.30 1.29 2.09
C THR A 336 16.06 0.12 1.48
N SER A 337 15.68 -1.07 1.87
CA SER A 337 16.24 -2.34 1.39
C SER A 337 15.11 -3.36 1.33
N ALA A 338 15.28 -4.45 0.60
CA ALA A 338 14.21 -5.38 0.28
C ALA A 338 13.06 -4.73 -0.54
N ALA A 339 12.01 -5.50 -0.77
CA ALA A 339 10.86 -5.08 -1.56
C ALA A 339 10.07 -3.96 -0.87
N GLU A 340 9.73 -2.92 -1.63
CA GLU A 340 8.73 -1.91 -1.29
C GLU A 340 7.39 -2.27 -1.95
N GLY A 341 7.39 -2.53 -3.26
CA GLY A 341 6.25 -3.11 -3.96
C GLY A 341 6.34 -4.63 -4.06
N VAL A 342 5.21 -5.31 -4.10
CA VAL A 342 5.13 -6.76 -4.20
C VAL A 342 3.94 -7.18 -5.05
N ALA A 343 4.13 -8.19 -5.91
CA ALA A 343 3.07 -8.87 -6.65
C ALA A 343 3.37 -10.36 -6.79
N ALA A 344 2.37 -11.18 -7.09
CA ALA A 344 2.53 -12.61 -7.28
C ALA A 344 1.75 -13.12 -8.51
N ASP A 345 2.42 -13.89 -9.37
CA ASP A 345 1.79 -14.47 -10.55
C ASP A 345 0.95 -15.73 -10.22
N ARG A 346 0.21 -16.21 -11.22
CA ARG A 346 -0.66 -17.40 -11.04
C ARG A 346 0.10 -18.68 -10.74
N GLN A 347 1.41 -18.75 -10.99
CA GLN A 347 2.27 -19.87 -10.64
C GLN A 347 2.78 -19.76 -9.19
N GLY A 348 2.52 -18.64 -8.52
CA GLY A 348 2.99 -18.35 -7.17
C GLY A 348 4.44 -17.89 -7.12
N ASN A 349 5.02 -17.43 -8.24
CA ASN A 349 6.25 -16.65 -8.19
C ASN A 349 5.93 -15.25 -7.66
N ILE A 350 6.84 -14.70 -6.88
CA ILE A 350 6.69 -13.38 -6.26
C ILE A 350 7.67 -12.42 -6.94
N TYR A 351 7.24 -11.19 -7.10
CA TYR A 351 8.05 -10.09 -7.64
C TYR A 351 8.13 -8.98 -6.61
N GLY A 352 9.35 -8.57 -6.27
CA GLY A 352 9.62 -7.52 -5.28
C GLY A 352 10.33 -6.35 -5.94
N ALA A 353 9.70 -5.18 -5.93
CA ALA A 353 10.26 -3.93 -6.44
C ALA A 353 11.01 -3.20 -5.33
N GLU A 354 12.28 -2.85 -5.57
CA GLU A 354 13.18 -2.32 -4.56
C GLU A 354 13.63 -0.89 -4.87
N VAL A 355 13.41 0.02 -3.92
CA VAL A 355 13.74 1.45 -4.06
C VAL A 355 15.24 1.70 -3.89
N GLY A 356 15.81 1.28 -2.77
CA GLY A 356 17.24 1.51 -2.48
C GLY A 356 18.16 0.73 -3.41
N PRO A 357 18.00 -0.59 -3.55
CA PRO A 357 18.79 -1.41 -4.46
C PRO A 357 18.56 -1.11 -5.94
N ARG A 358 17.46 -0.43 -6.30
CA ARG A 358 17.06 -0.11 -7.68
C ARG A 358 17.00 -1.36 -8.57
N THR A 359 16.02 -2.20 -8.29
CA THR A 359 15.81 -3.46 -9.03
C THR A 359 14.41 -4.00 -8.83
N VAL A 360 14.05 -4.99 -9.62
CA VAL A 360 12.94 -5.89 -9.35
C VAL A 360 13.48 -7.30 -9.27
N LYS A 361 13.22 -7.99 -8.16
CA LYS A 361 13.61 -9.40 -7.95
C LYS A 361 12.45 -10.34 -8.19
N LYS A 362 12.75 -11.52 -8.69
CA LYS A 362 11.81 -12.64 -8.75
C LYS A 362 12.17 -13.66 -7.68
N TYR A 363 11.14 -14.19 -7.03
CA TYR A 363 11.28 -15.28 -6.06
C TYR A 363 10.45 -16.46 -6.54
N THR A 364 11.07 -17.65 -6.64
CA THR A 364 10.42 -18.90 -7.05
C THR A 364 10.41 -19.89 -5.90
N LYS A 365 9.39 -20.74 -5.83
CA LYS A 365 9.37 -21.83 -4.84
C LYS A 365 10.57 -22.75 -5.03
N LYS A 366 11.14 -23.20 -3.90
CA LYS A 366 12.21 -24.21 -3.86
C LYS A 366 11.67 -25.58 -4.22
#